data_b02f62507009739db0902f92a74b1b86
#
_entry.id   b02f62507009739db0902f92a74b1b86
#
_cell.length_a   1.000
_cell.length_b   1.000
_cell.length_c   1.000
_cell.angle_alpha   90.00
_cell.angle_beta   90.00
_cell.angle_gamma   90.00
#
_symmetry.space_group_name_H-M   'P 1'
#
loop_
_entity.id
_entity.type
_entity.pdbx_description
1 polymer ?
#
loop_
_entity_poly.entity_id
_entity_poly.type
_entity_poly.pdbx_seq_one_letter_code
_entity_poly.pdbx_strand_id
1 'polypeptide(L)'
;MKVFMTSSPMGAYRSEGPPPFRGLDPANGMVEELRRYWREHSRCLLISAFPDGHDVNDKMREDFGRIFRETGLSVECMDLCDRRNGREITSELMRYDMVILGGGHVPTQKRFFDEIGLRDAFQGWDGIVMGISAGSMNCAEVVYAQPEMPGEAADPSYPRFIRGLGLTDINVLPHYQAVKDDYVDGLRLMEEITYPDSRGRVFYAITDGSYVLETGDRKEIRGEAYRIADGQIRQVCRKGEILALK
;
A
#
# COMPACT_ATOMS: atom_id res chain seq x y z
N MET A 1 -11.70 -12.02 -1.46
CA MET A 1 -10.50 -11.21 -1.69
C MET A 1 -9.70 -11.12 -0.40
N LYS A 2 -8.36 -11.07 -0.48
CA LYS A 2 -7.44 -10.94 0.65
C LYS A 2 -6.60 -9.68 0.41
N VAL A 3 -6.62 -8.72 1.33
CA VAL A 3 -5.98 -7.41 1.15
C VAL A 3 -4.85 -7.27 2.16
N PHE A 4 -3.62 -7.16 1.67
CA PHE A 4 -2.42 -6.86 2.43
C PHE A 4 -2.06 -5.40 2.21
N MET A 5 -2.24 -4.54 3.19
CA MET A 5 -1.86 -3.13 3.14
C MET A 5 -0.52 -2.97 3.84
N THR A 6 0.56 -2.89 3.07
CA THR A 6 1.92 -2.88 3.60
C THR A 6 2.51 -1.46 3.61
N SER A 7 3.38 -1.17 4.57
CA SER A 7 4.25 -0.01 4.48
C SER A 7 5.32 -0.27 3.43
N SER A 8 6.28 -1.14 3.73
CA SER A 8 7.27 -1.67 2.79
C SER A 8 7.34 -3.19 2.96
N PRO A 9 6.96 -4.00 1.94
CA PRO A 9 6.96 -5.46 2.05
C PRO A 9 8.35 -6.08 2.05
N MET A 10 9.40 -5.32 1.74
CA MET A 10 10.80 -5.73 1.84
C MET A 10 11.45 -5.29 3.15
N GLY A 11 10.69 -4.77 4.12
CA GLY A 11 11.19 -4.21 5.37
C GLY A 11 11.78 -2.81 5.22
N ALA A 12 12.39 -2.31 6.30
CA ALA A 12 12.95 -0.96 6.32
C ALA A 12 14.10 -0.79 5.31
N TYR A 13 14.03 0.29 4.56
CA TYR A 13 15.11 0.70 3.67
C TYR A 13 16.34 1.05 4.51
N ARG A 14 17.46 0.39 4.29
CA ARG A 14 18.72 0.72 4.94
C ARG A 14 19.45 1.80 4.12
N SER A 15 19.76 2.91 4.76
CA SER A 15 20.36 4.09 4.14
C SER A 15 21.82 3.91 3.69
N GLU A 16 22.49 2.81 4.02
CA GLU A 16 23.90 2.59 3.70
C GLU A 16 24.08 1.39 2.74
N GLY A 17 24.48 1.72 1.51
CA GLY A 17 24.79 0.76 0.43
C GLY A 17 23.57 0.31 -0.39
N PRO A 18 23.81 -0.35 -1.55
CA PRO A 18 22.71 -0.95 -2.28
C PRO A 18 22.06 -1.98 -1.36
N PRO A 19 20.71 -1.96 -1.20
CA PRO A 19 20.04 -2.95 -0.38
C PRO A 19 20.44 -4.34 -0.89
N PRO A 20 20.95 -5.23 -0.02
CA PRO A 20 21.17 -6.59 -0.44
C PRO A 20 19.81 -7.06 -0.99
N PHE A 21 19.79 -7.49 -2.22
CA PHE A 21 18.57 -7.96 -2.85
C PHE A 21 18.00 -9.05 -1.95
N ARG A 22 16.81 -8.84 -1.46
CA ARG A 22 16.10 -9.75 -0.56
C ARG A 22 14.71 -9.99 -1.13
N GLY A 23 14.18 -11.17 -0.88
CA GLY A 23 12.77 -11.45 -1.03
C GLY A 23 11.91 -10.58 -0.12
N LEU A 24 10.65 -10.92 0.02
CA LEU A 24 9.75 -10.27 0.99
C LEU A 24 10.28 -10.45 2.41
N ASP A 25 10.09 -9.43 3.24
CA ASP A 25 10.47 -9.50 4.66
C ASP A 25 9.60 -10.54 5.38
N PRO A 26 10.20 -11.58 5.99
CA PRO A 26 9.43 -12.57 6.75
C PRO A 26 8.94 -12.03 8.10
N ALA A 27 9.37 -10.82 8.51
CA ALA A 27 8.93 -10.24 9.76
C ALA A 27 7.40 -10.16 9.84
N ASN A 28 6.88 -10.27 11.05
CA ASN A 28 5.44 -10.22 11.35
C ASN A 28 4.60 -11.28 10.63
N GLY A 29 5.23 -12.34 10.08
CA GLY A 29 4.55 -13.48 9.48
C GLY A 29 3.92 -13.21 8.12
N MET A 30 4.35 -12.17 7.38
CA MET A 30 3.75 -11.79 6.09
C MET A 30 3.92 -12.87 5.04
N VAL A 31 5.09 -13.48 4.94
CA VAL A 31 5.38 -14.54 3.97
C VAL A 31 4.53 -15.77 4.22
N GLU A 32 4.38 -16.16 5.50
CA GLU A 32 3.55 -17.29 5.92
C GLU A 32 2.07 -17.05 5.61
N GLU A 33 1.57 -15.82 5.84
CA GLU A 33 0.19 -15.47 5.50
C GLU A 33 -0.04 -15.45 3.99
N LEU A 34 0.89 -14.91 3.21
CA LEU A 34 0.80 -14.96 1.75
C LEU A 34 0.74 -16.40 1.24
N ARG A 35 1.60 -17.30 1.76
CA ARG A 35 1.61 -18.72 1.36
C ARG A 35 0.29 -19.43 1.58
N ARG A 36 -0.50 -19.05 2.58
CA ARG A 36 -1.83 -19.63 2.83
C ARG A 36 -2.83 -19.40 1.69
N TYR A 37 -2.65 -18.30 0.95
CA TYR A 37 -3.55 -17.90 -0.13
C TYR A 37 -2.89 -18.01 -1.51
N TRP A 38 -1.57 -18.25 -1.55
CA TRP A 38 -0.79 -18.34 -2.78
C TRP A 38 -1.19 -19.58 -3.58
N ARG A 39 -1.44 -19.40 -4.86
CA ARG A 39 -1.64 -20.50 -5.79
C ARG A 39 -0.31 -20.86 -6.45
N GLU A 40 -0.07 -22.14 -6.66
CA GLU A 40 1.07 -22.59 -7.46
C GLU A 40 0.99 -21.97 -8.86
N HIS A 41 2.11 -21.44 -9.34
CA HIS A 41 2.17 -20.73 -10.63
C HIS A 41 1.22 -19.52 -10.72
N SER A 42 1.16 -18.71 -9.65
CA SER A 42 0.31 -17.51 -9.62
C SER A 42 0.63 -16.53 -10.74
N ARG A 43 -0.41 -15.99 -11.35
CA ARG A 43 -0.34 -14.87 -12.30
C ARG A 43 -0.46 -13.58 -11.53
N CYS A 44 0.57 -12.74 -11.62
CA CYS A 44 0.68 -11.51 -10.84
C CYS A 44 0.61 -10.29 -11.76
N LEU A 45 -0.08 -9.24 -11.30
CA LEU A 45 -0.17 -7.95 -11.98
C LEU A 45 0.36 -6.85 -11.07
N LEU A 46 1.38 -6.11 -11.52
CA LEU A 46 1.83 -4.88 -10.88
C LEU A 46 1.10 -3.69 -11.52
N ILE A 47 0.36 -2.91 -10.73
CA ILE A 47 -0.25 -1.65 -11.17
C ILE A 47 0.60 -0.50 -10.64
N SER A 48 1.10 0.32 -11.56
CA SER A 48 2.05 1.38 -11.26
C SER A 48 1.42 2.57 -10.54
N ALA A 49 2.20 3.24 -9.69
CA ALA A 49 1.91 4.58 -9.17
C ALA A 49 2.50 5.71 -10.04
N PHE A 50 3.32 5.35 -11.02
CA PHE A 50 3.96 6.28 -11.98
C PHE A 50 3.55 5.92 -13.41
N PRO A 51 2.29 6.17 -13.82
CA PRO A 51 1.74 5.61 -15.05
C PRO A 51 2.51 5.96 -16.33
N ASP A 52 3.27 7.05 -16.32
CA ASP A 52 4.10 7.51 -17.44
C ASP A 52 5.59 7.17 -17.28
N GLY A 53 5.99 6.57 -16.14
CA GLY A 53 7.38 6.22 -15.82
C GLY A 53 7.80 4.86 -16.37
N HIS A 54 7.75 4.67 -17.68
CA HIS A 54 7.85 3.36 -18.33
C HIS A 54 9.09 2.56 -17.94
N ASP A 55 10.28 3.15 -18.01
CA ASP A 55 11.55 2.46 -17.67
C ASP A 55 11.60 2.03 -16.20
N VAL A 56 11.12 2.91 -15.30
CA VAL A 56 11.02 2.61 -13.86
C VAL A 56 10.03 1.48 -13.61
N ASN A 57 8.88 1.52 -14.31
CA ASN A 57 7.83 0.50 -14.19
C ASN A 57 8.30 -0.86 -14.69
N ASP A 58 9.00 -0.91 -15.84
CA ASP A 58 9.55 -2.15 -16.38
C ASP A 58 10.57 -2.76 -15.42
N LYS A 59 11.44 -1.93 -14.83
CA LYS A 59 12.39 -2.38 -13.80
C LYS A 59 11.67 -2.88 -12.53
N MET A 60 10.65 -2.19 -12.05
CA MET A 60 9.86 -2.61 -10.89
C MET A 60 9.20 -3.98 -11.14
N ARG A 61 8.64 -4.21 -12.32
CA ARG A 61 8.08 -5.52 -12.70
C ARG A 61 9.12 -6.63 -12.60
N GLU A 62 10.32 -6.40 -13.15
CA GLU A 62 11.42 -7.37 -13.08
C GLU A 62 11.85 -7.65 -11.64
N ASP A 63 11.98 -6.59 -10.84
CA ASP A 63 12.37 -6.66 -9.43
C ASP A 63 11.32 -7.44 -8.62
N PHE A 64 10.01 -7.20 -8.79
CA PHE A 64 8.97 -7.98 -8.11
C PHE A 64 8.95 -9.44 -8.53
N GLY A 65 9.13 -9.73 -9.81
CA GLY A 65 9.27 -11.11 -10.28
C GLY A 65 10.45 -11.86 -9.63
N ARG A 66 11.55 -11.15 -9.40
CA ARG A 66 12.72 -11.65 -8.70
C ARG A 66 12.46 -11.81 -7.20
N ILE A 67 11.88 -10.77 -6.54
CA ILE A 67 11.53 -10.78 -5.11
C ILE A 67 10.67 -11.99 -4.77
N PHE A 68 9.64 -12.28 -5.55
CA PHE A 68 8.75 -13.40 -5.28
C PHE A 68 9.47 -14.74 -5.45
N ARG A 69 10.29 -14.91 -6.49
CA ARG A 69 11.10 -16.13 -6.65
C ARG A 69 12.06 -16.34 -5.49
N GLU A 70 12.74 -15.29 -5.02
CA GLU A 70 13.65 -15.38 -3.87
C GLU A 70 12.92 -15.63 -2.55
N THR A 71 11.64 -15.23 -2.45
CA THR A 71 10.76 -15.58 -1.33
C THR A 71 10.28 -17.04 -1.39
N GLY A 72 10.52 -17.74 -2.50
CA GLY A 72 10.03 -19.10 -2.74
C GLY A 72 8.54 -19.15 -3.09
N LEU A 73 8.03 -18.07 -3.72
CA LEU A 73 6.67 -18.00 -4.27
C LEU A 73 6.72 -18.28 -5.78
N SER A 74 6.01 -19.31 -6.21
CA SER A 74 5.98 -19.71 -7.63
C SER A 74 5.13 -18.72 -8.43
N VAL A 75 5.72 -18.08 -9.43
CA VAL A 75 5.07 -17.08 -10.31
C VAL A 75 5.12 -17.58 -11.75
N GLU A 76 3.97 -17.68 -12.41
CA GLU A 76 3.87 -17.98 -13.84
C GLU A 76 4.26 -16.77 -14.68
N CYS A 77 3.63 -15.62 -14.38
CA CYS A 77 3.95 -14.34 -15.02
C CYS A 77 3.85 -13.18 -14.03
N MET A 78 4.63 -12.13 -14.29
CA MET A 78 4.53 -10.83 -13.65
C MET A 78 4.25 -9.81 -14.72
N ASP A 79 2.98 -9.43 -14.88
CA ASP A 79 2.55 -8.41 -15.83
C ASP A 79 2.57 -7.02 -15.21
N LEU A 80 2.60 -6.00 -16.03
CA LEU A 80 2.63 -4.61 -15.62
C LEU A 80 1.45 -3.87 -16.24
N CYS A 81 0.75 -3.09 -15.40
CA CYS A 81 -0.26 -2.14 -15.80
C CYS A 81 0.26 -0.71 -15.60
N ASP A 82 0.41 0.02 -16.67
CA ASP A 82 0.66 1.47 -16.68
C ASP A 82 -0.13 2.14 -17.81
N ARG A 83 0.21 3.37 -18.20
CA ARG A 83 -0.60 4.08 -19.22
C ARG A 83 -0.54 3.45 -20.60
N ARG A 84 0.44 2.57 -20.87
CA ARG A 84 0.57 1.85 -22.16
C ARG A 84 -0.58 0.86 -22.41
N ASN A 85 -1.18 0.28 -21.32
CA ASN A 85 -2.12 -0.85 -21.43
C ASN A 85 -3.27 -0.82 -20.39
N GLY A 86 -3.43 0.28 -19.65
CA GLY A 86 -4.26 0.36 -18.46
C GLY A 86 -5.66 -0.26 -18.56
N ARG A 87 -6.53 0.24 -19.46
CA ARG A 87 -7.92 -0.27 -19.57
C ARG A 87 -8.01 -1.67 -20.16
N GLU A 88 -7.10 -2.01 -21.06
CA GLU A 88 -7.06 -3.33 -21.66
C GLU A 88 -6.77 -4.39 -20.58
N ILE A 89 -5.72 -4.17 -19.80
CA ILE A 89 -5.29 -5.14 -18.80
C ILE A 89 -6.28 -5.27 -17.63
N THR A 90 -6.94 -4.18 -17.22
CA THR A 90 -7.97 -4.25 -16.16
C THR A 90 -9.23 -4.96 -16.61
N SER A 91 -9.57 -4.95 -17.90
CA SER A 91 -10.69 -5.75 -18.42
C SER A 91 -10.46 -7.25 -18.29
N GLU A 92 -9.19 -7.68 -18.14
CA GLU A 92 -8.78 -9.06 -17.98
C GLU A 92 -8.36 -9.42 -16.53
N LEU A 93 -8.74 -8.58 -15.54
CA LEU A 93 -8.29 -8.74 -14.13
C LEU A 93 -8.57 -10.14 -13.57
N MET A 94 -9.65 -10.79 -14.01
CA MET A 94 -10.02 -12.15 -13.61
C MET A 94 -8.98 -13.23 -13.95
N ARG A 95 -7.99 -12.92 -14.79
CA ARG A 95 -6.90 -13.83 -15.16
C ARG A 95 -5.76 -13.84 -14.14
N TYR A 96 -5.77 -12.89 -13.19
CA TYR A 96 -4.71 -12.74 -12.20
C TYR A 96 -5.12 -13.28 -10.84
N ASP A 97 -4.19 -13.91 -10.15
CA ASP A 97 -4.35 -14.41 -8.79
C ASP A 97 -3.92 -13.37 -7.77
N MET A 98 -3.04 -12.46 -8.17
CA MET A 98 -2.52 -11.39 -7.32
C MET A 98 -2.39 -10.07 -8.07
N VAL A 99 -2.79 -8.99 -7.39
CA VAL A 99 -2.59 -7.60 -7.83
C VAL A 99 -1.70 -6.88 -6.82
N ILE A 100 -0.62 -6.27 -7.30
CA ILE A 100 0.26 -5.40 -6.52
C ILE A 100 -0.06 -3.96 -6.88
N LEU A 101 -0.43 -3.16 -5.91
CA LEU A 101 -0.61 -1.71 -6.06
C LEU A 101 0.69 -1.04 -5.62
N GLY A 102 1.44 -0.48 -6.55
CA GLY A 102 2.76 0.11 -6.32
C GLY A 102 2.74 1.30 -5.36
N GLY A 103 3.89 1.64 -4.81
CA GLY A 103 4.09 2.84 -3.99
C GLY A 103 4.38 4.08 -4.84
N GLY A 104 3.98 5.26 -4.38
CA GLY A 104 4.21 6.56 -5.01
C GLY A 104 3.31 7.64 -4.43
N HIS A 105 2.98 8.66 -5.21
CA HIS A 105 2.11 9.76 -4.79
C HIS A 105 0.64 9.36 -4.81
N VAL A 106 -0.05 9.46 -3.68
CA VAL A 106 -1.43 8.97 -3.48
C VAL A 106 -2.43 9.56 -4.48
N PRO A 107 -2.56 10.89 -4.66
CA PRO A 107 -3.51 11.45 -5.62
C PRO A 107 -3.21 11.10 -7.08
N THR A 108 -1.92 11.03 -7.44
CA THR A 108 -1.51 10.68 -8.82
C THR A 108 -1.89 9.24 -9.14
N GLN A 109 -1.58 8.31 -8.24
CA GLN A 109 -1.96 6.91 -8.39
C GLN A 109 -3.48 6.74 -8.43
N LYS A 110 -4.22 7.42 -7.53
CA LYS A 110 -5.68 7.36 -7.51
C LYS A 110 -6.30 7.81 -8.84
N ARG A 111 -5.78 8.90 -9.43
CA ARG A 111 -6.24 9.37 -10.73
C ARG A 111 -6.05 8.31 -11.81
N PHE A 112 -4.90 7.66 -11.82
CA PHE A 112 -4.64 6.55 -12.75
C PHE A 112 -5.59 5.37 -12.52
N PHE A 113 -5.88 5.01 -11.28
CA PHE A 113 -6.86 3.96 -10.96
C PHE A 113 -8.27 4.28 -11.50
N ASP A 114 -8.67 5.56 -11.47
CA ASP A 114 -9.93 6.00 -12.07
C ASP A 114 -9.91 5.91 -13.61
N GLU A 115 -8.80 6.34 -14.22
CA GLU A 115 -8.63 6.28 -15.68
C GLU A 115 -8.78 4.86 -16.21
N ILE A 116 -8.29 3.86 -15.48
CA ILE A 116 -8.35 2.45 -15.88
C ILE A 116 -9.58 1.71 -15.36
N GLY A 117 -10.44 2.35 -14.58
CA GLY A 117 -11.66 1.72 -14.01
C GLY A 117 -11.36 0.63 -12.98
N LEU A 118 -10.26 0.73 -12.25
CA LEU A 118 -9.75 -0.35 -11.39
C LEU A 118 -10.73 -0.74 -10.27
N ARG A 119 -11.45 0.24 -9.68
CA ARG A 119 -12.43 -0.03 -8.63
C ARG A 119 -13.52 -1.00 -9.11
N ASP A 120 -14.02 -0.81 -10.32
CA ASP A 120 -15.07 -1.65 -10.89
C ASP A 120 -14.50 -3.00 -11.32
N ALA A 121 -13.25 -3.03 -11.79
CA ALA A 121 -12.57 -4.27 -12.16
C ALA A 121 -12.39 -5.25 -10.99
N PHE A 122 -12.30 -4.74 -9.74
CA PHE A 122 -12.25 -5.59 -8.55
C PHE A 122 -13.60 -6.22 -8.17
N GLN A 123 -14.72 -5.82 -8.78
CA GLN A 123 -16.03 -6.42 -8.46
C GLN A 123 -16.07 -7.88 -8.88
N GLY A 124 -16.31 -8.76 -7.88
CA GLY A 124 -16.35 -10.22 -8.09
C GLY A 124 -14.99 -10.89 -8.21
N TRP A 125 -13.88 -10.14 -8.19
CA TRP A 125 -12.54 -10.71 -8.18
C TRP A 125 -12.16 -11.20 -6.77
N ASP A 126 -11.60 -12.40 -6.64
CA ASP A 126 -11.27 -13.03 -5.34
C ASP A 126 -9.79 -13.49 -5.28
N GLY A 127 -8.86 -12.63 -5.59
CA GLY A 127 -7.44 -12.90 -5.44
C GLY A 127 -6.82 -12.21 -4.23
N ILE A 128 -5.50 -11.99 -4.31
CA ILE A 128 -4.70 -11.30 -3.32
C ILE A 128 -4.40 -9.88 -3.82
N VAL A 129 -4.73 -8.86 -3.04
CA VAL A 129 -4.23 -7.49 -3.23
C VAL A 129 -3.08 -7.25 -2.28
N MET A 130 -1.96 -6.76 -2.78
CA MET A 130 -0.87 -6.22 -1.97
C MET A 130 -0.70 -4.74 -2.29
N GLY A 131 -1.19 -3.88 -1.42
CA GLY A 131 -0.86 -2.46 -1.46
C GLY A 131 0.52 -2.21 -0.87
N ILE A 132 1.26 -1.27 -1.46
CA ILE A 132 2.56 -0.82 -0.99
C ILE A 132 2.51 0.69 -0.83
N SER A 133 2.75 1.20 0.38
CA SER A 133 2.76 2.65 0.63
C SER A 133 1.47 3.33 0.09
N ALA A 134 1.56 4.22 -0.90
CA ALA A 134 0.40 4.83 -1.55
C ALA A 134 -0.65 3.83 -2.04
N GLY A 135 -0.20 2.67 -2.55
CA GLY A 135 -1.10 1.58 -2.96
C GLY A 135 -1.91 1.03 -1.79
N SER A 136 -1.34 0.97 -0.58
CA SER A 136 -2.06 0.61 0.65
C SER A 136 -3.08 1.66 1.04
N MET A 137 -2.71 2.94 0.96
CA MET A 137 -3.60 4.05 1.29
C MET A 137 -4.80 4.08 0.35
N ASN A 138 -4.58 3.89 -0.94
CA ASN A 138 -5.62 3.87 -1.98
C ASN A 138 -6.58 2.66 -1.91
N CYS A 139 -6.29 1.64 -1.08
CA CYS A 139 -7.24 0.55 -0.83
C CYS A 139 -8.51 1.01 -0.11
N ALA A 140 -8.45 2.07 0.70
CA ALA A 140 -9.57 2.54 1.51
C ALA A 140 -10.75 3.05 0.65
N GLU A 141 -11.97 3.03 1.22
CA GLU A 141 -13.14 3.71 0.63
C GLU A 141 -12.95 5.22 0.63
N VAL A 142 -12.54 5.78 1.76
CA VAL A 142 -12.14 7.18 1.91
C VAL A 142 -10.67 7.22 2.26
N VAL A 143 -9.85 7.66 1.34
CA VAL A 143 -8.39 7.73 1.48
C VAL A 143 -8.02 9.05 2.12
N TYR A 144 -7.20 9.03 3.15
CA TYR A 144 -6.52 10.22 3.62
C TYR A 144 -5.28 10.47 2.75
N ALA A 145 -5.39 11.43 1.83
CA ALA A 145 -4.27 11.89 1.01
C ALA A 145 -3.42 12.87 1.83
N GLN A 146 -2.55 12.32 2.68
CA GLN A 146 -1.61 13.12 3.45
C GLN A 146 -0.73 13.94 2.50
N PRO A 147 -0.54 15.26 2.71
CA PRO A 147 0.36 16.05 1.89
C PRO A 147 1.80 15.53 1.97
N GLU A 148 2.44 15.43 0.82
CA GLU A 148 3.84 14.98 0.73
C GLU A 148 4.67 15.80 -0.27
N MET A 149 4.00 16.49 -1.20
CA MET A 149 4.68 17.29 -2.21
C MET A 149 4.67 18.79 -1.83
N PRO A 150 5.70 19.56 -2.24
CA PRO A 150 5.71 21.01 -2.03
C PRO A 150 4.45 21.69 -2.56
N GLY A 151 3.83 22.53 -1.74
CA GLY A 151 2.60 23.26 -2.05
C GLY A 151 1.31 22.58 -1.58
N GLU A 152 1.32 21.28 -1.32
CA GLU A 152 0.08 20.55 -0.98
C GLU A 152 -0.46 20.87 0.42
N ALA A 153 0.42 21.14 1.38
CA ALA A 153 0.00 21.52 2.72
C ALA A 153 -0.48 22.98 2.77
N ALA A 154 0.09 23.83 1.95
CA ALA A 154 -0.23 25.24 1.86
C ALA A 154 -1.47 25.55 1.00
N ASP A 155 -1.85 24.66 0.09
CA ASP A 155 -3.02 24.82 -0.78
C ASP A 155 -4.31 24.46 -0.04
N PRO A 156 -5.18 25.43 0.27
CA PRO A 156 -6.45 25.15 0.94
C PRO A 156 -7.44 24.34 0.09
N SER A 157 -7.19 24.22 -1.21
CA SER A 157 -7.98 23.39 -2.14
C SER A 157 -7.47 21.97 -2.28
N TYR A 158 -6.33 21.64 -1.68
CA TYR A 158 -5.79 20.27 -1.74
C TYR A 158 -6.73 19.27 -1.07
N PRO A 159 -7.18 18.23 -1.80
CA PRO A 159 -8.18 17.30 -1.28
C PRO A 159 -7.54 16.30 -0.31
N ARG A 160 -7.59 16.63 1.00
CA ARG A 160 -7.09 15.77 2.09
C ARG A 160 -7.77 14.40 2.11
N PHE A 161 -9.01 14.32 1.66
CA PHE A 161 -9.79 13.10 1.64
C PHE A 161 -10.36 12.87 0.25
N ILE A 162 -10.02 11.74 -0.35
CA ILE A 162 -10.44 11.36 -1.70
C ILE A 162 -11.11 9.99 -1.68
N ARG A 163 -11.94 9.71 -2.69
CA ARG A 163 -12.55 8.40 -2.83
C ARG A 163 -11.52 7.40 -3.36
N GLY A 164 -11.28 6.28 -2.63
CA GLY A 164 -10.34 5.24 -3.03
C GLY A 164 -10.98 4.04 -3.72
N LEU A 165 -10.31 2.89 -3.64
CA LEU A 165 -10.75 1.65 -4.28
C LEU A 165 -11.93 0.98 -3.54
N GLY A 166 -12.12 1.26 -2.25
CA GLY A 166 -13.20 0.67 -1.45
C GLY A 166 -13.00 -0.81 -1.14
N LEU A 167 -11.76 -1.23 -1.04
CA LEU A 167 -11.41 -2.59 -0.66
C LEU A 167 -11.41 -2.78 0.87
N THR A 168 -11.37 -1.68 1.62
CA THR A 168 -11.35 -1.62 3.08
C THR A 168 -11.92 -0.30 3.58
N ASP A 169 -12.30 -0.24 4.86
CA ASP A 169 -12.62 0.97 5.61
C ASP A 169 -11.44 1.49 6.45
N ILE A 170 -10.31 0.79 6.42
CA ILE A 170 -9.12 1.11 7.21
C ILE A 170 -8.23 2.11 6.48
N ASN A 171 -7.89 3.22 7.14
CA ASN A 171 -6.88 4.16 6.65
C ASN A 171 -5.52 3.84 7.27
N VAL A 172 -4.56 3.44 6.45
CA VAL A 172 -3.16 3.24 6.85
C VAL A 172 -2.31 4.45 6.48
N LEU A 173 -1.35 4.78 7.33
CA LEU A 173 -0.27 5.74 7.07
C LEU A 173 1.05 4.97 7.11
N PRO A 174 1.66 4.69 5.96
CA PRO A 174 2.91 3.94 5.87
C PRO A 174 4.11 4.77 6.29
N HIS A 175 5.26 4.11 6.45
CA HIS A 175 6.58 4.72 6.71
C HIS A 175 6.65 5.59 7.97
N TYR A 176 5.82 5.32 8.99
CA TYR A 176 5.72 6.18 10.16
C TYR A 176 7.08 6.50 10.80
N GLN A 177 8.00 5.53 10.87
CA GLN A 177 9.34 5.74 11.43
C GLN A 177 10.17 6.75 10.64
N ALA A 178 9.88 6.92 9.35
CA ALA A 178 10.58 7.86 8.48
C ALA A 178 9.92 9.24 8.47
N VAL A 179 8.56 9.28 8.45
CA VAL A 179 7.82 10.54 8.21
C VAL A 179 7.36 11.25 9.49
N LYS A 180 7.51 10.63 10.66
CA LYS A 180 6.99 11.19 11.91
C LYS A 180 7.59 12.55 12.30
N ASP A 181 8.79 12.83 11.87
CA ASP A 181 9.52 14.07 12.16
C ASP A 181 9.63 14.98 10.92
N ASP A 182 8.92 14.66 9.82
CA ASP A 182 8.99 15.38 8.55
C ASP A 182 8.20 16.71 8.58
N TYR A 183 8.57 17.57 7.63
CA TYR A 183 7.93 18.86 7.38
C TYR A 183 7.48 18.95 5.92
N VAL A 184 6.28 19.50 5.70
CA VAL A 184 5.76 19.85 4.38
C VAL A 184 5.33 21.32 4.41
N ASP A 185 5.84 22.12 3.48
CA ASP A 185 5.55 23.57 3.41
C ASP A 185 5.81 24.34 4.72
N GLY A 186 6.80 23.89 5.50
CA GLY A 186 7.16 24.49 6.78
C GLY A 186 6.31 24.05 7.98
N LEU A 187 5.31 23.20 7.76
CA LEU A 187 4.46 22.61 8.80
C LEU A 187 4.97 21.23 9.19
N ARG A 188 4.94 20.87 10.47
CA ARG A 188 5.23 19.51 10.92
C ARG A 188 4.13 18.58 10.48
N LEU A 189 4.51 17.57 9.69
CA LEU A 189 3.58 16.67 9.02
C LEU A 189 2.58 15.99 9.98
N MET A 190 3.06 15.57 11.14
CA MET A 190 2.19 14.88 12.11
C MET A 190 1.40 15.86 12.95
N GLU A 191 2.06 16.78 13.67
CA GLU A 191 1.42 17.61 14.69
C GLU A 191 0.54 18.70 14.12
N GLU A 192 0.94 19.31 12.99
CA GLU A 192 0.25 20.46 12.43
C GLU A 192 -0.70 20.10 11.29
N ILE A 193 -0.54 18.88 10.70
CA ILE A 193 -1.37 18.43 9.59
C ILE A 193 -2.17 17.18 9.98
N THR A 194 -1.50 16.05 10.23
CA THR A 194 -2.16 14.74 10.37
C THR A 194 -3.01 14.62 11.63
N TYR A 195 -2.52 15.12 12.77
CA TYR A 195 -3.31 15.08 14.02
C TYR A 195 -4.59 15.92 13.93
N PRO A 196 -4.56 17.17 13.43
CA PRO A 196 -5.78 17.93 13.16
C PRO A 196 -6.75 17.22 12.21
N ASP A 197 -6.23 16.62 11.12
CA ASP A 197 -7.04 15.91 10.12
C ASP A 197 -7.68 14.63 10.66
N SER A 198 -7.17 14.07 11.76
CA SER A 198 -7.70 12.86 12.42
C SER A 198 -8.95 13.10 13.27
N ARG A 199 -9.47 14.33 13.39
CA ARG A 199 -10.68 14.61 14.16
C ARG A 199 -11.89 13.92 13.58
N GLY A 200 -12.56 13.08 14.39
CA GLY A 200 -13.66 12.24 13.97
C GLY A 200 -13.27 11.11 13.02
N ARG A 201 -11.97 10.78 12.92
CA ARG A 201 -11.42 9.73 12.04
C ARG A 201 -10.37 8.91 12.78
N VAL A 202 -10.06 7.76 12.21
CA VAL A 202 -9.00 6.87 12.71
C VAL A 202 -8.04 6.57 11.59
N PHE A 203 -6.75 6.80 11.84
CA PHE A 203 -5.66 6.36 10.98
C PHE A 203 -4.77 5.37 11.75
N TYR A 204 -4.23 4.39 11.03
CA TYR A 204 -3.24 3.47 11.57
C TYR A 204 -1.89 3.74 10.91
N ALA A 205 -1.00 4.42 11.64
CA ALA A 205 0.38 4.65 11.20
C ALA A 205 1.20 3.37 11.44
N ILE A 206 1.78 2.81 10.39
CA ILE A 206 2.53 1.56 10.42
C ILE A 206 3.99 1.76 9.99
N THR A 207 4.90 1.04 10.64
CA THR A 207 6.32 1.07 10.27
C THR A 207 6.62 0.06 9.15
N ASP A 208 7.76 0.21 8.50
CA ASP A 208 8.21 -0.72 7.45
C ASP A 208 8.35 -2.14 8.00
N GLY A 209 7.92 -3.13 7.22
CA GLY A 209 7.79 -4.51 7.62
C GLY A 209 6.50 -4.83 8.39
N SER A 210 5.69 -3.81 8.75
CA SER A 210 4.34 -3.99 9.31
C SER A 210 3.29 -3.90 8.23
N TYR A 211 2.13 -4.51 8.48
CA TYR A 211 1.03 -4.50 7.52
C TYR A 211 -0.33 -4.68 8.20
N VAL A 212 -1.38 -4.32 7.50
CA VAL A 212 -2.76 -4.67 7.83
C VAL A 212 -3.22 -5.77 6.88
N LEU A 213 -3.79 -6.82 7.43
CA LEU A 213 -4.43 -7.91 6.69
C LEU A 213 -5.93 -7.84 6.86
N GLU A 214 -6.66 -7.78 5.74
CA GLU A 214 -8.09 -7.93 5.71
C GLU A 214 -8.49 -9.09 4.80
N THR A 215 -9.30 -9.98 5.34
CA THR A 215 -9.93 -11.10 4.63
C THR A 215 -11.42 -11.08 4.95
N GLY A 216 -12.21 -12.01 4.41
CA GLY A 216 -13.65 -12.05 4.69
C GLY A 216 -14.01 -12.23 6.17
N ASP A 217 -13.09 -12.77 6.98
CA ASP A 217 -13.31 -13.14 8.37
C ASP A 217 -12.34 -12.48 9.36
N ARG A 218 -11.30 -11.80 8.87
CA ARG A 218 -10.24 -11.20 9.71
C ARG A 218 -9.89 -9.81 9.25
N LYS A 219 -9.77 -8.89 10.23
CA LYS A 219 -9.11 -7.58 10.09
C LYS A 219 -8.07 -7.48 11.19
N GLU A 220 -6.80 -7.39 10.84
CA GLU A 220 -5.73 -7.37 11.84
C GLU A 220 -4.52 -6.56 11.40
N ILE A 221 -3.86 -5.94 12.36
CA ILE A 221 -2.56 -5.30 12.19
C ILE A 221 -1.50 -6.27 12.67
N ARG A 222 -0.43 -6.42 11.92
CA ARG A 222 0.74 -7.21 12.28
C ARG A 222 2.00 -6.37 12.25
N GLY A 223 2.70 -6.33 13.37
CA GLY A 223 3.90 -5.53 13.56
C GLY A 223 3.62 -4.19 14.22
N GLU A 224 4.58 -3.28 14.15
CA GLU A 224 4.53 -2.03 14.88
C GLU A 224 3.56 -1.04 14.25
N ALA A 225 2.59 -0.58 15.06
CA ALA A 225 1.56 0.33 14.61
C ALA A 225 1.10 1.29 15.71
N TYR A 226 0.67 2.45 15.27
CA TYR A 226 0.15 3.54 16.08
C TYR A 226 -1.24 3.93 15.60
N ARG A 227 -2.17 4.12 16.51
CA ARG A 227 -3.51 4.65 16.23
C ARG A 227 -3.49 6.16 16.42
N ILE A 228 -3.86 6.89 15.38
CA ILE A 228 -4.04 8.33 15.39
C ILE A 228 -5.54 8.61 15.29
N ALA A 229 -6.09 9.31 16.27
CA ALA A 229 -7.50 9.69 16.29
C ALA A 229 -7.71 10.92 17.19
N ASP A 230 -8.60 11.80 16.76
CA ASP A 230 -9.01 13.00 17.52
C ASP A 230 -7.82 13.83 17.99
N GLY A 231 -6.78 13.94 17.16
CA GLY A 231 -5.58 14.72 17.44
C GLY A 231 -4.56 14.02 18.34
N GLN A 232 -4.76 12.76 18.66
CA GLN A 232 -3.89 12.00 19.56
C GLN A 232 -3.30 10.78 18.87
N ILE A 233 -2.08 10.43 19.26
CA ILE A 233 -1.39 9.22 18.82
C ILE A 233 -1.11 8.29 20.01
N ARG A 234 -1.27 6.99 19.79
CA ARG A 234 -0.85 5.97 20.75
C ARG A 234 -0.35 4.71 20.02
N GLN A 235 0.69 4.07 20.53
CA GLN A 235 1.09 2.76 20.05
C GLN A 235 0.01 1.73 20.40
N VAL A 236 -0.41 0.92 19.43
CA VAL A 236 -1.45 -0.09 19.59
C VAL A 236 -0.98 -1.51 19.29
N CYS A 237 0.12 -1.66 18.57
CA CYS A 237 0.72 -2.95 18.25
C CYS A 237 2.25 -2.80 18.23
N ARG A 238 2.98 -3.81 18.72
CA ARG A 238 4.44 -3.83 18.71
C ARG A 238 4.97 -4.79 17.66
N LYS A 239 6.24 -4.67 17.34
CA LYS A 239 6.93 -5.61 16.42
C LYS A 239 6.73 -7.06 16.91
N GLY A 240 6.27 -7.92 16.01
CA GLY A 240 5.97 -9.33 16.30
C GLY A 240 4.60 -9.58 16.93
N GLU A 241 3.83 -8.55 17.27
CA GLU A 241 2.47 -8.69 17.81
C GLU A 241 1.42 -8.66 16.69
N ILE A 242 0.23 -9.13 17.04
CA ILE A 242 -0.98 -9.11 16.20
C ILE A 242 -2.08 -8.39 16.98
N LEU A 243 -2.71 -7.41 16.34
CA LEU A 243 -3.87 -6.70 16.88
C LEU A 243 -5.08 -6.97 15.98
N ALA A 244 -6.09 -7.65 16.50
CA ALA A 244 -7.38 -7.77 15.81
C ALA A 244 -8.12 -6.42 15.81
N LEU A 245 -8.59 -6.01 14.63
CA LEU A 245 -9.46 -4.85 14.45
C LEU A 245 -10.92 -5.30 14.46
N LYS A 246 -11.79 -4.44 14.97
CA LYS A 246 -13.24 -4.69 15.04
C LYS A 246 -13.93 -4.12 13.80
#